data_28e23af338d97417b375c9ee2b32eb13
#
_entry.id   28e23af338d97417b375c9ee2b32eb13
#
_cell.length_a   1.000
_cell.length_b   1.000
_cell.length_c   1.000
_cell.angle_alpha   90.00
_cell.angle_beta   90.00
_cell.angle_gamma   90.00
#
_symmetry.space_group_name_H-M   'P 1'
#
loop_
_entity.id
_entity.type
_entity.pdbx_description
1 polymer ?
#
loop_
_entity_poly.entity_id
_entity_poly.type
_entity_poly.pdbx_seq_one_letter_code
_entity_poly.pdbx_strand_id
1 'polypeptide(L)'
;MIKGFKMKLYPGQEAEYEKRHNQLWPEMADMIHEHGGKNYTIFLDKETLTLFGYIEIENEELWAKGADTAINRKWWDFMADIMETNPDNSPVAIDLQNVFHLD
;
A
#
# COMPACT_ATOMS: atom_id res chain seq x y z
N MET A 1 1.94 15.62 4.58
CA MET A 1 0.81 15.54 3.64
C MET A 1 0.14 14.16 3.74
N ILE A 2 -1.11 14.09 3.35
CA ILE A 2 -1.90 12.86 3.40
C ILE A 2 -2.14 12.37 1.98
N LYS A 3 -1.98 11.06 1.75
CA LYS A 3 -2.32 10.45 0.47
C LYS A 3 -3.37 9.36 0.68
N GLY A 4 -4.35 9.32 -0.22
CA GLY A 4 -5.32 8.23 -0.29
C GLY A 4 -5.27 7.58 -1.67
N PHE A 5 -5.44 6.28 -1.71
CA PHE A 5 -5.41 5.55 -2.97
C PHE A 5 -6.23 4.27 -2.85
N LYS A 6 -6.58 3.68 -3.99
CA LYS A 6 -7.31 2.41 -3.99
C LYS A 6 -6.62 1.38 -4.87
N MET A 7 -6.78 0.12 -4.47
CA MET A 7 -6.23 -1.05 -5.15
C MET A 7 -7.30 -2.13 -5.21
N LYS A 8 -7.01 -3.23 -5.87
CA LYS A 8 -7.99 -4.31 -6.05
C LYS A 8 -7.43 -5.64 -5.56
N LEU A 9 -8.21 -6.30 -4.71
CA LEU A 9 -7.88 -7.63 -4.18
C LEU A 9 -8.53 -8.71 -5.06
N TYR A 10 -7.87 -9.87 -5.21
CA TYR A 10 -8.50 -10.99 -5.88
C TYR A 10 -9.52 -11.66 -4.96
N PRO A 11 -10.61 -12.24 -5.53
CA PRO A 11 -11.61 -12.92 -4.72
C PRO A 11 -11.03 -14.05 -3.87
N GLY A 12 -11.51 -14.16 -2.64
CA GLY A 12 -11.08 -15.22 -1.72
C GLY A 12 -9.76 -14.96 -0.99
N GLN A 13 -9.13 -13.81 -1.22
CA GLN A 13 -7.82 -13.51 -0.65
C GLN A 13 -7.87 -12.55 0.54
N GLU A 14 -9.05 -12.26 1.06
CA GLU A 14 -9.22 -11.28 2.14
C GLU A 14 -8.42 -11.66 3.39
N ALA A 15 -8.55 -12.90 3.83
CA ALA A 15 -7.85 -13.37 5.04
C ALA A 15 -6.33 -13.44 4.83
N GLU A 16 -5.88 -13.84 3.66
CA GLU A 16 -4.46 -13.94 3.34
C GLU A 16 -3.81 -12.55 3.28
N TYR A 17 -4.51 -11.57 2.70
CA TYR A 17 -4.03 -10.19 2.64
C TYR A 17 -3.82 -9.64 4.05
N GLU A 18 -4.82 -9.79 4.93
CA GLU A 18 -4.72 -9.34 6.31
C GLU A 18 -3.59 -10.05 7.06
N LYS A 19 -3.47 -11.36 6.89
CA LYS A 19 -2.42 -12.15 7.52
C LYS A 19 -1.03 -11.65 7.15
N ARG A 20 -0.78 -11.41 5.85
CA ARG A 20 0.52 -10.94 5.37
C ARG A 20 0.87 -9.59 5.96
N HIS A 21 -0.10 -8.68 6.10
CA HIS A 21 0.11 -7.37 6.69
C HIS A 21 0.31 -7.45 8.21
N ASN A 22 -0.38 -8.36 8.89
CA ASN A 22 -0.15 -8.58 10.33
C ASN A 22 1.23 -9.14 10.61
N GLN A 23 1.85 -9.75 9.61
CA GLN A 23 3.20 -10.29 9.67
C GLN A 23 4.15 -9.50 8.77
N LEU A 24 3.91 -8.21 8.64
CA LEU A 24 4.73 -7.33 7.80
C LEU A 24 6.20 -7.48 8.18
N TRP A 25 7.04 -7.61 7.15
CA TRP A 25 8.48 -7.73 7.36
C TRP A 25 9.03 -6.49 8.06
N PRO A 26 9.84 -6.65 9.12
CA PRO A 26 10.42 -5.50 9.82
C PRO A 26 11.18 -4.55 8.89
N GLU A 27 11.90 -5.10 7.90
CA GLU A 27 12.63 -4.29 6.92
C GLU A 27 11.71 -3.45 6.06
N MET A 28 10.51 -3.96 5.77
CA MET A 28 9.51 -3.21 5.01
C MET A 28 8.95 -2.05 5.83
N ALA A 29 8.66 -2.28 7.09
CA ALA A 29 8.22 -1.22 8.00
C ALA A 29 9.30 -0.14 8.14
N ASP A 30 10.55 -0.54 8.27
CA ASP A 30 11.69 0.39 8.35
C ASP A 30 11.79 1.24 7.09
N MET A 31 11.65 0.62 5.91
CA MET A 31 11.70 1.32 4.63
C MET A 31 10.60 2.39 4.54
N ILE A 32 9.38 2.05 4.95
CA ILE A 32 8.26 2.99 4.94
C ILE A 32 8.57 4.20 5.83
N HIS A 33 9.07 3.96 7.05
CA HIS A 33 9.40 5.04 7.97
C HIS A 33 10.57 5.89 7.47
N GLU A 34 11.61 5.25 6.94
CA GLU A 34 12.78 5.95 6.40
C GLU A 34 12.45 6.85 5.22
N HIS A 35 11.38 6.52 4.49
CA HIS A 35 10.91 7.33 3.36
C HIS A 35 9.77 8.28 3.75
N GLY A 36 9.64 8.55 5.03
CA GLY A 36 8.74 9.58 5.54
C GLY A 36 7.29 9.15 5.70
N GLY A 37 6.99 7.86 5.57
CA GLY A 37 5.62 7.34 5.73
C GLY A 37 5.30 7.03 7.18
N LYS A 38 4.08 7.34 7.60
CA LYS A 38 3.58 6.99 8.93
C LYS A 38 2.06 6.86 8.89
N ASN A 39 1.51 6.23 9.91
CA ASN A 39 0.07 6.02 10.04
C ASN A 39 -0.55 5.41 8.77
N TYR A 40 0.18 4.47 8.18
CA TYR A 40 -0.26 3.77 6.98
C TYR A 40 -1.39 2.81 7.36
N THR A 41 -2.56 3.04 6.78
CA THR A 41 -3.77 2.28 7.13
C THR A 41 -4.45 1.83 5.84
N ILE A 42 -4.91 0.59 5.80
CA ILE A 42 -5.61 0.04 4.64
C ILE A 42 -6.96 -0.51 5.09
N PHE A 43 -8.01 -0.09 4.42
CA PHE A 43 -9.38 -0.57 4.63
C PHE A 43 -9.82 -1.41 3.44
N LEU A 44 -10.65 -2.41 3.69
CA LEU A 44 -11.20 -3.26 2.63
C LEU A 44 -12.72 -3.07 2.52
N ASP A 45 -13.19 -2.80 1.30
CA ASP A 45 -14.60 -2.93 0.96
C ASP A 45 -14.83 -4.37 0.47
N LYS A 46 -15.48 -5.18 1.28
CA LYS A 46 -15.68 -6.60 1.00
C LYS A 46 -16.59 -6.86 -0.20
N GLU A 47 -17.51 -5.95 -0.50
CA GLU A 47 -18.44 -6.12 -1.62
C GLU A 47 -17.73 -5.98 -2.96
N THR A 48 -16.85 -5.00 -3.06
CA THR A 48 -16.16 -4.69 -4.32
C THR A 48 -14.73 -5.24 -4.37
N LEU A 49 -14.20 -5.73 -3.24
CA LEU A 49 -12.80 -6.14 -3.08
C LEU A 49 -11.83 -4.99 -3.33
N THR A 50 -12.27 -3.77 -3.02
CA THR A 50 -11.45 -2.57 -3.14
C THR A 50 -10.73 -2.31 -1.83
N LEU A 51 -9.42 -2.13 -1.94
CA LEU A 51 -8.56 -1.76 -0.83
C LEU A 51 -8.36 -0.25 -0.87
N PHE A 52 -8.62 0.43 0.25
CA PHE A 52 -8.42 1.87 0.38
C PHE A 52 -7.24 2.13 1.29
N GLY A 53 -6.20 2.76 0.74
CA GLY A 53 -5.00 3.11 1.49
C GLY A 53 -5.03 4.55 1.97
N TYR A 54 -4.56 4.76 3.19
CA TYR A 54 -4.34 6.06 3.80
C TYR A 54 -2.90 6.09 4.32
N ILE A 55 -2.17 7.13 4.01
CA ILE A 55 -0.82 7.29 4.54
C ILE A 55 -0.49 8.77 4.71
N GLU A 56 0.26 9.07 5.78
CA GLU A 56 0.86 10.39 5.99
C GLU A 56 2.31 10.32 5.55
N ILE A 57 2.73 11.27 4.72
CA ILE A 57 4.10 11.32 4.22
C ILE A 57 4.70 12.71 4.43
N GLU A 58 6.03 12.78 4.57
CA GLU A 58 6.73 14.06 4.71
C GLU A 58 6.69 14.87 3.43
N ASN A 59 7.02 14.22 2.30
CA ASN A 59 6.95 14.81 0.97
C ASN A 59 6.93 13.72 -0.09
N GLU A 60 6.42 14.06 -1.28
CA GLU A 60 6.24 13.09 -2.35
C GLU A 60 7.56 12.60 -2.94
N GLU A 61 8.56 13.45 -3.00
CA GLU A 61 9.86 13.11 -3.58
C GLU A 61 10.54 12.01 -2.79
N LEU A 62 10.60 12.16 -1.47
CA LEU A 62 11.17 11.15 -0.59
C LEU A 62 10.36 9.84 -0.64
N TRP A 63 9.04 9.95 -0.56
CA TRP A 63 8.16 8.80 -0.59
C TRP A 63 8.31 7.99 -1.88
N ALA A 64 8.38 8.67 -3.02
CA ALA A 64 8.52 8.01 -4.32
C ALA A 64 9.80 7.16 -4.42
N LYS A 65 10.86 7.56 -3.74
CA LYS A 65 12.11 6.80 -3.74
C LYS A 65 11.98 5.45 -3.06
N GLY A 66 11.03 5.30 -2.15
CA GLY A 66 10.77 4.03 -1.47
C GLY A 66 10.34 2.92 -2.43
N ALA A 67 9.64 3.27 -3.50
CA ALA A 67 9.16 2.30 -4.48
C ALA A 67 10.31 1.56 -5.18
N ASP A 68 11.46 2.19 -5.35
CA ASP A 68 12.60 1.62 -6.05
C ASP A 68 13.54 0.83 -5.13
N THR A 69 13.21 0.68 -3.86
CA THR A 69 14.04 -0.11 -2.94
C THR A 69 13.87 -1.61 -3.20
N ALA A 70 14.93 -2.37 -2.96
CA ALA A 70 14.90 -3.82 -3.15
C ALA A 70 13.84 -4.48 -2.26
N ILE A 71 13.69 -4.01 -1.02
CA ILE A 71 12.70 -4.59 -0.10
C ILE A 71 11.26 -4.34 -0.57
N ASN A 72 10.99 -3.17 -1.13
CA ASN A 72 9.67 -2.86 -1.65
C ASN A 72 9.33 -3.73 -2.86
N ARG A 73 10.29 -3.91 -3.77
CA ARG A 73 10.08 -4.76 -4.94
C ARG A 73 9.87 -6.22 -4.54
N LYS A 74 10.58 -6.69 -3.53
CA LYS A 74 10.39 -8.03 -2.99
C LYS A 74 9.00 -8.18 -2.38
N TRP A 75 8.50 -7.16 -1.69
CA TRP A 75 7.16 -7.16 -1.14
C TRP A 75 6.10 -7.20 -2.25
N TRP A 76 6.28 -6.43 -3.32
CA TRP A 76 5.37 -6.47 -4.48
C TRP A 76 5.33 -7.87 -5.11
N ASP A 77 6.49 -8.49 -5.30
CA ASP A 77 6.56 -9.84 -5.85
C ASP A 77 5.80 -10.84 -4.97
N PHE A 78 5.94 -10.69 -3.66
CA PHE A 78 5.26 -11.53 -2.69
C PHE A 78 3.74 -11.34 -2.74
N MET A 79 3.26 -10.12 -2.93
CA MET A 79 1.83 -9.80 -2.91
C MET A 79 1.12 -10.01 -4.26
N ALA A 80 1.87 -10.18 -5.33
CA ALA A 80 1.31 -10.19 -6.69
C ALA A 80 0.31 -11.33 -6.97
N ASP A 81 0.39 -12.41 -6.23
CA ASP A 81 -0.51 -13.56 -6.42
C ASP A 81 -1.89 -13.35 -5.83
N ILE A 82 -2.09 -12.34 -4.98
CA ILE A 82 -3.37 -12.13 -4.29
C ILE A 82 -4.06 -10.81 -4.64
N MET A 83 -3.46 -9.97 -5.47
CA MET A 83 -4.04 -8.68 -5.83
C MET A 83 -3.68 -8.28 -7.27
N GLU A 84 -4.44 -7.34 -7.84
CA GLU A 84 -4.16 -6.84 -9.18
C GLU A 84 -2.86 -6.05 -9.22
N THR A 85 -2.00 -6.40 -10.18
CA THR A 85 -0.69 -5.76 -10.33
C THR A 85 -0.42 -5.39 -11.78
N ASN A 86 0.51 -4.46 -11.96
CA ASN A 86 1.11 -4.14 -13.26
C ASN A 86 2.13 -5.23 -13.63
N PRO A 87 2.65 -5.23 -14.88
CA PRO A 87 3.63 -6.25 -15.30
C PRO A 87 4.88 -6.34 -14.44
N ASP A 88 5.26 -5.28 -13.74
CA ASP A 88 6.42 -5.26 -12.84
C ASP A 88 6.06 -5.66 -11.40
N ASN A 89 4.85 -6.19 -11.20
CA ASN A 89 4.27 -6.58 -9.92
C ASN A 89 3.94 -5.43 -8.96
N SER A 90 4.10 -4.17 -9.40
CA SER A 90 3.60 -3.05 -8.61
C SER A 90 2.07 -3.10 -8.58
N PRO A 91 1.44 -2.76 -7.45
CA PRO A 91 -0.02 -2.75 -7.38
C PRO A 91 -0.63 -1.78 -8.39
N VAL A 92 -1.72 -2.20 -9.03
CA VAL A 92 -2.56 -1.26 -9.78
C VAL A 92 -3.22 -0.37 -8.74
N ALA A 93 -2.71 0.84 -8.59
CA ALA A 93 -3.18 1.80 -7.59
C ALA A 93 -3.70 3.06 -8.28
N ILE A 94 -4.84 3.53 -7.82
CA ILE A 94 -5.45 4.76 -8.32
C ILE A 94 -5.44 5.78 -7.20
N ASP A 95 -4.80 6.92 -7.44
CA ASP A 95 -4.75 8.01 -6.47
C ASP A 95 -6.14 8.59 -6.28
N LEU A 96 -6.50 8.85 -5.02
CA LEU A 96 -7.76 9.47 -4.66
C LEU A 96 -7.54 10.95 -4.39
N GLN A 97 -8.51 11.76 -4.82
CA GLN A 97 -8.47 13.19 -4.58
C GLN A 97 -8.92 13.48 -3.15
N ASN A 98 -8.08 14.17 -2.38
CA ASN A 98 -8.46 14.66 -1.08
C ASN A 98 -9.47 15.81 -1.28
N VAL A 99 -10.65 15.65 -0.72
CA VAL A 99 -11.72 16.67 -0.85
C VAL A 99 -12.08 17.34 0.46
N PHE A 100 -11.54 16.85 1.58
CA PHE A 100 -11.79 17.44 2.90
C PHE A 100 -10.82 16.88 3.91
N HIS A 101 -10.32 17.75 4.78
CA HIS A 101 -9.52 17.38 5.94
C HIS A 101 -9.83 18.32 7.10
N LEU A 102 -10.02 17.76 8.28
CA LEU A 102 -10.23 18.51 9.52
C LEU A 102 -9.22 18.03 10.55
N ASP A 103 -8.44 18.95 11.10
CA ASP A 103 -7.49 18.65 12.20
C ASP A 103 -8.22 18.33 13.50
#